data_22b13224694b76b7a45c55bf3b3bf836
#
_entry.id   22b13224694b76b7a45c55bf3b3bf836
#
_cell.length_a   1.000
_cell.length_b   1.000
_cell.length_c   1.000
_cell.angle_alpha   90.00
_cell.angle_beta   90.00
_cell.angle_gamma   90.00
#
_symmetry.space_group_name_H-M   'P 1'
#
loop_
_entity.id
_entity.type
_entity.pdbx_description
1 polymer ?
#
loop_
_entity_poly.entity_id
_entity_poly.type
_entity_poly.pdbx_seq_one_letter_code
_entity_poly.pdbx_strand_id
1 'polypeptide(L)'
;MPLIVMSGYPCSGKTRRAEELKAYFEQNTQRNVHVVGDRTLGVEKNCVYADSQKEKNVRAALKAEVERKVNKDDIVILDSLNYIKGYRYELFCLIKHAQTPHCLVYCLTSDEQSSSWNSSRDAAEQYTQDIFDALVLRFEAPDSRNRWDSPLFTILKDDTLPFEAISDALFKRKAPPPNQSTQSQPLSSANFLYELDKITQDVLMAVFNAQKTSVPGDLVSVPGATEKIELTRSINMAELRKLRRQFISYTKMHPTENTGQITNIPILLPSGWCVCLLSSCFHS
;
A
#
# COMPACT_ATOMS: atom_id res chain seq x y z
N MET A 1 10.68 7.36 -4.07
CA MET A 1 10.45 8.46 -5.01
C MET A 1 9.27 9.29 -4.64
N PRO A 2 9.43 10.58 -4.46
CA PRO A 2 8.30 11.43 -4.15
C PRO A 2 7.40 11.67 -5.37
N LEU A 3 6.10 11.67 -5.15
CA LEU A 3 5.08 12.04 -6.11
C LEU A 3 4.43 13.37 -5.71
N ILE A 4 4.42 14.33 -6.62
CA ILE A 4 3.65 15.57 -6.49
C ILE A 4 2.41 15.42 -7.37
N VAL A 5 1.22 15.54 -6.77
CA VAL A 5 -0.05 15.50 -7.50
C VAL A 5 -0.60 16.91 -7.61
N MET A 6 -0.72 17.44 -8.82
CA MET A 6 -1.37 18.72 -9.07
C MET A 6 -2.88 18.52 -9.11
N SER A 7 -3.66 19.38 -8.46
CA SER A 7 -5.12 19.35 -8.49
C SER A 7 -5.68 20.78 -8.64
N GLY A 8 -6.88 20.88 -9.19
CA GLY A 8 -7.56 22.18 -9.42
C GLY A 8 -8.45 22.13 -10.64
N TYR A 9 -9.26 23.17 -10.79
CA TYR A 9 -10.16 23.35 -11.94
C TYR A 9 -9.42 23.25 -13.29
N PRO A 10 -10.11 22.97 -14.39
CA PRO A 10 -9.56 23.23 -15.71
C PRO A 10 -9.02 24.66 -15.76
N CYS A 11 -7.88 24.85 -16.39
CA CYS A 11 -7.25 26.17 -16.54
C CYS A 11 -6.88 26.89 -15.23
N SER A 12 -6.75 26.23 -14.08
CA SER A 12 -6.37 26.84 -12.79
C SER A 12 -4.87 27.12 -12.62
N GLY A 13 -4.05 27.00 -13.66
CA GLY A 13 -2.61 27.26 -13.60
C GLY A 13 -1.75 26.08 -13.18
N LYS A 14 -2.28 24.86 -13.06
CA LYS A 14 -1.54 23.65 -12.65
C LYS A 14 -0.25 23.43 -13.43
N THR A 15 -0.31 23.47 -14.75
CA THR A 15 0.87 23.24 -15.61
C THR A 15 1.97 24.27 -15.35
N ARG A 16 1.63 25.54 -15.20
CA ARG A 16 2.60 26.59 -14.85
C ARG A 16 3.30 26.27 -13.51
N ARG A 17 2.51 25.90 -12.51
CA ARG A 17 3.04 25.54 -11.18
C ARG A 17 3.86 24.23 -11.23
N ALA A 18 3.48 23.28 -12.07
CA ALA A 18 4.27 22.05 -12.30
C ALA A 18 5.64 22.38 -12.95
N GLU A 19 5.66 23.30 -13.89
CA GLU A 19 6.91 23.77 -14.52
C GLU A 19 7.81 24.53 -13.53
N GLU A 20 7.24 25.39 -12.69
CA GLU A 20 7.97 26.08 -11.61
C GLU A 20 8.58 25.08 -10.61
N LEU A 21 7.82 24.05 -10.21
CA LEU A 21 8.33 22.97 -9.35
C LEU A 21 9.43 22.16 -10.02
N LYS A 22 9.25 21.82 -11.30
CA LYS A 22 10.27 21.12 -12.09
C LYS A 22 11.58 21.90 -12.11
N ALA A 23 11.52 23.18 -12.49
CA ALA A 23 12.70 24.04 -12.55
C ALA A 23 13.41 24.15 -11.20
N TYR A 24 12.63 24.32 -10.09
CA TYR A 24 13.18 24.37 -8.75
C TYR A 24 13.93 23.09 -8.37
N PHE A 25 13.32 21.92 -8.58
CA PHE A 25 13.96 20.65 -8.20
C PHE A 25 15.15 20.29 -9.10
N GLU A 26 15.12 20.60 -10.39
CA GLU A 26 16.26 20.41 -11.29
C GLU A 26 17.47 21.30 -10.91
N GLN A 27 17.21 22.49 -10.38
CA GLN A 27 18.27 23.40 -9.91
C GLN A 27 18.82 23.05 -8.51
N ASN A 28 17.99 22.54 -7.63
CA ASN A 28 18.34 22.36 -6.22
C ASN A 28 18.56 20.90 -5.82
N THR A 29 18.40 19.95 -6.74
CA THR A 29 18.65 18.52 -6.49
C THR A 29 19.38 17.90 -7.68
N GLN A 30 20.07 16.77 -7.43
CA GLN A 30 20.66 15.96 -8.50
C GLN A 30 19.71 14.88 -9.03
N ARG A 31 18.41 15.05 -8.81
CA ARG A 31 17.39 14.07 -9.17
C ARG A 31 16.74 14.42 -10.50
N ASN A 32 16.42 13.42 -11.30
CA ASN A 32 15.62 13.67 -12.50
C ASN A 32 14.19 14.03 -12.09
N VAL A 33 13.57 14.95 -12.82
CA VAL A 33 12.18 15.36 -12.59
C VAL A 33 11.35 15.00 -13.81
N HIS A 34 10.40 14.11 -13.61
CA HIS A 34 9.48 13.65 -14.66
C HIS A 34 8.14 14.33 -14.49
N VAL A 35 7.69 15.05 -15.50
CA VAL A 35 6.31 15.55 -15.58
C VAL A 35 5.49 14.55 -16.36
N VAL A 36 4.45 14.03 -15.76
CA VAL A 36 3.45 13.15 -16.37
C VAL A 36 2.13 13.90 -16.40
N GLY A 37 1.48 13.99 -17.54
CA GLY A 37 0.25 14.75 -17.66
C GLY A 37 -0.44 14.58 -19.00
N ASP A 38 -1.55 15.27 -19.18
CA ASP A 38 -2.36 15.20 -20.38
C ASP A 38 -1.56 15.55 -21.64
N ARG A 39 -0.66 16.52 -21.55
CA ARG A 39 0.23 16.91 -22.65
C ARG A 39 1.22 15.80 -23.04
N THR A 40 1.79 15.13 -22.08
CA THR A 40 2.77 14.06 -22.33
C THR A 40 2.14 12.80 -22.94
N LEU A 41 0.84 12.61 -22.75
CA LEU A 41 0.06 11.53 -23.36
C LEU A 41 -0.61 11.96 -24.68
N GLY A 42 -0.42 13.20 -25.15
CA GLY A 42 -1.08 13.70 -26.36
C GLY A 42 -2.60 13.73 -26.27
N VAL A 43 -3.14 14.01 -25.09
CA VAL A 43 -4.59 13.98 -24.83
C VAL A 43 -5.27 15.14 -25.54
N GLU A 44 -6.20 14.81 -26.45
CA GLU A 44 -7.13 15.77 -27.02
C GLU A 44 -8.26 16.03 -26.03
N LYS A 45 -8.19 17.15 -25.32
CA LYS A 45 -9.02 17.47 -24.13
C LYS A 45 -10.51 17.33 -24.40
N ASN A 46 -11.02 17.99 -25.44
CA ASN A 46 -12.46 18.02 -25.73
C ASN A 46 -13.00 16.64 -26.13
N CYS A 47 -12.20 15.84 -26.85
CA CYS A 47 -12.58 14.49 -27.23
C CYS A 47 -12.61 13.53 -26.02
N VAL A 48 -11.64 13.69 -25.11
CA VAL A 48 -11.51 12.80 -23.95
C VAL A 48 -12.49 13.14 -22.85
N TYR A 49 -12.58 14.41 -22.46
CA TYR A 49 -13.41 14.82 -21.32
C TYR A 49 -14.91 14.91 -21.62
N ALA A 50 -15.33 14.80 -22.89
CA ALA A 50 -16.71 14.59 -23.29
C ALA A 50 -17.22 13.16 -23.06
N ASP A 51 -16.29 12.18 -22.95
CA ASP A 51 -16.61 10.75 -22.85
C ASP A 51 -16.03 10.15 -21.58
N SER A 52 -16.90 9.68 -20.71
CA SER A 52 -16.51 9.11 -19.40
C SER A 52 -15.60 7.88 -19.52
N GLN A 53 -15.74 7.07 -20.58
CA GLN A 53 -14.90 5.89 -20.78
C GLN A 53 -13.51 6.29 -21.27
N LYS A 54 -13.42 7.25 -22.18
CA LYS A 54 -12.13 7.79 -22.65
C LYS A 54 -11.39 8.46 -21.49
N GLU A 55 -12.09 9.26 -20.70
CA GLU A 55 -11.53 9.87 -19.50
C GLU A 55 -10.99 8.84 -18.50
N LYS A 56 -11.73 7.75 -18.26
CA LYS A 56 -11.28 6.65 -17.40
C LYS A 56 -10.02 5.98 -17.96
N ASN A 57 -9.95 5.79 -19.27
CA ASN A 57 -8.77 5.21 -19.93
C ASN A 57 -7.55 6.12 -19.80
N VAL A 58 -7.72 7.44 -19.94
CA VAL A 58 -6.62 8.41 -19.75
C VAL A 58 -6.15 8.41 -18.31
N ARG A 59 -7.05 8.38 -17.32
CA ARG A 59 -6.65 8.26 -15.91
C ARG A 59 -5.87 6.97 -15.64
N ALA A 60 -6.27 5.86 -16.24
CA ALA A 60 -5.55 4.58 -16.12
C ALA A 60 -4.16 4.66 -16.77
N ALA A 61 -4.04 5.30 -17.94
CA ALA A 61 -2.76 5.52 -18.62
C ALA A 61 -1.83 6.44 -17.81
N LEU A 62 -2.35 7.53 -17.26
CA LEU A 62 -1.60 8.43 -16.36
C LEU A 62 -1.07 7.70 -15.13
N LYS A 63 -1.92 6.89 -14.48
CA LYS A 63 -1.53 6.07 -13.33
C LYS A 63 -0.43 5.08 -13.70
N ALA A 64 -0.56 4.38 -14.83
CA ALA A 64 0.44 3.43 -15.30
C ALA A 64 1.77 4.13 -15.64
N GLU A 65 1.73 5.35 -16.17
CA GLU A 65 2.93 6.14 -16.44
C GLU A 65 3.62 6.60 -15.15
N VAL A 66 2.85 7.03 -14.15
CA VAL A 66 3.37 7.32 -12.81
C VAL A 66 4.02 6.07 -12.22
N GLU A 67 3.34 4.92 -12.28
CA GLU A 67 3.84 3.65 -11.75
C GLU A 67 5.17 3.22 -12.37
N ARG A 68 5.31 3.37 -13.70
CA ARG A 68 6.57 3.08 -14.41
C ARG A 68 7.72 4.00 -14.01
N LYS A 69 7.42 5.25 -13.68
CA LYS A 69 8.44 6.25 -13.34
C LYS A 69 8.74 6.31 -11.85
N VAL A 70 7.88 5.79 -11.00
CA VAL A 70 8.08 5.77 -9.54
C VAL A 70 9.26 4.84 -9.19
N ASN A 71 10.39 5.43 -8.81
CA ASN A 71 11.60 4.76 -8.31
C ASN A 71 12.14 5.50 -7.08
N LYS A 72 13.27 5.14 -6.48
CA LYS A 72 13.81 5.78 -5.26
C LYS A 72 14.58 7.07 -5.52
N ASP A 73 14.94 7.37 -6.76
CA ASP A 73 15.96 8.38 -7.07
C ASP A 73 15.42 9.63 -7.78
N ASP A 74 14.29 9.54 -8.49
CA ASP A 74 13.74 10.65 -9.26
C ASP A 74 12.50 11.27 -8.61
N ILE A 75 11.95 12.36 -9.13
CA ILE A 75 10.73 13.04 -8.71
C ILE A 75 9.70 12.91 -9.83
N VAL A 76 8.45 12.57 -9.50
CA VAL A 76 7.34 12.60 -10.46
C VAL A 76 6.38 13.71 -10.10
N ILE A 77 6.02 14.53 -11.07
CA ILE A 77 4.96 15.54 -10.98
C ILE A 77 3.82 15.09 -11.91
N LEU A 78 2.66 14.79 -11.34
CA LEU A 78 1.46 14.45 -12.10
C LEU A 78 0.64 15.69 -12.38
N ASP A 79 0.78 16.23 -13.60
CA ASP A 79 0.08 17.41 -14.10
C ASP A 79 -1.15 17.04 -14.92
N SER A 80 -2.25 16.79 -14.24
CA SER A 80 -3.58 16.57 -14.83
C SER A 80 -4.65 17.17 -13.92
N LEU A 81 -5.92 16.98 -14.25
CA LEU A 81 -7.02 17.51 -13.43
C LEU A 81 -7.00 16.95 -12.00
N ASN A 82 -6.81 15.65 -11.86
CA ASN A 82 -6.77 14.92 -10.57
C ASN A 82 -7.95 15.29 -9.64
N TYR A 83 -9.09 15.59 -10.23
CA TYR A 83 -10.25 16.18 -9.56
C TYR A 83 -11.12 15.17 -8.83
N ILE A 84 -11.02 13.87 -9.18
CA ILE A 84 -11.81 12.80 -8.58
C ILE A 84 -11.10 12.28 -7.32
N LYS A 85 -11.78 12.34 -6.18
CA LYS A 85 -11.30 11.86 -4.89
C LYS A 85 -10.84 10.40 -4.93
N GLY A 86 -11.64 9.53 -5.56
CA GLY A 86 -11.29 8.12 -5.72
C GLY A 86 -9.98 7.90 -6.50
N TYR A 87 -9.74 8.69 -7.53
CA TYR A 87 -8.49 8.62 -8.30
C TYR A 87 -7.28 9.08 -7.47
N ARG A 88 -7.40 10.15 -6.68
CA ARG A 88 -6.35 10.57 -5.74
C ARG A 88 -6.06 9.49 -4.70
N TYR A 89 -7.09 8.78 -4.24
CA TYR A 89 -6.91 7.62 -3.36
C TYR A 89 -6.18 6.46 -4.04
N GLU A 90 -6.46 6.17 -5.32
CA GLU A 90 -5.72 5.14 -6.08
C GLU A 90 -4.23 5.49 -6.21
N LEU A 91 -3.90 6.76 -6.51
CA LEU A 91 -2.51 7.23 -6.53
C LEU A 91 -1.83 7.09 -5.16
N PHE A 92 -2.55 7.38 -4.09
CA PHE A 92 -2.06 7.16 -2.73
C PHE A 92 -1.78 5.68 -2.44
N CYS A 93 -2.63 4.76 -2.89
CA CYS A 93 -2.39 3.32 -2.75
C CYS A 93 -1.13 2.89 -3.51
N LEU A 94 -0.90 3.42 -4.72
CA LEU A 94 0.33 3.20 -5.49
C LEU A 94 1.57 3.66 -4.72
N ILE A 95 1.52 4.88 -4.16
CA ILE A 95 2.61 5.45 -3.36
C ILE A 95 2.89 4.62 -2.09
N LYS A 96 1.85 4.13 -1.43
CA LYS A 96 2.01 3.22 -0.29
C LYS A 96 2.70 1.91 -0.68
N HIS A 97 2.34 1.36 -1.84
CA HIS A 97 2.98 0.15 -2.36
C HIS A 97 4.47 0.41 -2.67
N ALA A 98 4.77 1.53 -3.32
CA ALA A 98 6.13 1.94 -3.64
C ALA A 98 6.93 2.44 -2.42
N GLN A 99 6.30 2.58 -1.25
CA GLN A 99 6.91 3.09 -0.01
C GLN A 99 7.61 4.44 -0.18
N THR A 100 6.97 5.36 -0.89
CA THR A 100 7.52 6.69 -1.19
C THR A 100 6.63 7.79 -0.61
N PRO A 101 7.17 8.98 -0.29
CA PRO A 101 6.35 10.10 0.13
C PRO A 101 5.61 10.72 -1.06
N HIS A 102 4.55 11.46 -0.75
CA HIS A 102 3.80 12.27 -1.72
C HIS A 102 3.33 13.56 -1.10
N CYS A 103 2.92 14.49 -1.93
CA CYS A 103 2.15 15.66 -1.54
C CYS A 103 1.16 16.05 -2.64
N LEU A 104 0.16 16.83 -2.27
CA LEU A 104 -0.83 17.39 -3.16
C LEU A 104 -0.67 18.90 -3.24
N VAL A 105 -0.59 19.45 -4.44
CA VAL A 105 -0.57 20.89 -4.70
C VAL A 105 -1.90 21.25 -5.35
N TYR A 106 -2.70 22.02 -4.62
CA TYR A 106 -4.03 22.44 -5.05
C TYR A 106 -3.98 23.88 -5.55
N CYS A 107 -4.13 24.08 -6.86
CA CYS A 107 -4.24 25.37 -7.49
C CYS A 107 -5.69 25.87 -7.34
N LEU A 108 -5.95 26.64 -6.31
CA LEU A 108 -7.27 27.18 -5.98
C LEU A 108 -7.55 28.44 -6.80
N THR A 109 -8.65 28.41 -7.54
CA THR A 109 -9.15 29.52 -8.35
C THR A 109 -10.68 29.56 -8.29
N SER A 110 -11.28 30.71 -8.58
CA SER A 110 -12.73 30.78 -8.80
C SER A 110 -13.11 30.28 -10.20
N ASP A 111 -14.38 29.94 -10.38
CA ASP A 111 -14.94 29.49 -11.65
C ASP A 111 -14.74 30.56 -12.72
N GLU A 112 -15.05 31.82 -12.39
CA GLU A 112 -14.95 32.96 -13.31
C GLU A 112 -13.50 33.17 -13.76
N GLN A 113 -12.53 33.08 -12.84
CA GLN A 113 -11.14 33.25 -13.17
C GLN A 113 -10.64 32.12 -14.07
N SER A 114 -11.00 30.89 -13.76
CA SER A 114 -10.64 29.72 -14.57
C SER A 114 -11.28 29.75 -15.95
N SER A 115 -12.54 30.17 -16.06
CA SER A 115 -13.26 30.37 -17.32
C SER A 115 -12.62 31.48 -18.15
N SER A 116 -12.28 32.61 -17.55
CA SER A 116 -11.56 33.70 -18.22
C SER A 116 -10.22 33.23 -18.78
N TRP A 117 -9.47 32.45 -18.02
CA TRP A 117 -8.21 31.88 -18.49
C TRP A 117 -8.40 30.82 -19.57
N ASN A 118 -9.50 30.06 -19.54
CA ASN A 118 -9.84 29.14 -20.62
C ASN A 118 -10.06 29.93 -21.93
N SER A 119 -10.87 30.97 -21.89
CA SER A 119 -11.20 31.81 -23.05
C SER A 119 -10.02 32.59 -23.62
N SER A 120 -8.99 32.84 -22.81
CA SER A 120 -7.78 33.55 -23.27
C SER A 120 -6.72 32.66 -23.93
N ARG A 121 -6.93 31.34 -23.98
CA ARG A 121 -6.02 30.40 -24.62
C ARG A 121 -6.25 30.35 -26.14
N ASP A 122 -5.29 29.76 -26.84
CA ASP A 122 -5.48 29.42 -28.25
C ASP A 122 -6.66 28.43 -28.39
N ALA A 123 -7.47 28.58 -29.46
CA ALA A 123 -8.67 27.79 -29.65
C ALA A 123 -8.47 26.28 -29.60
N ALA A 124 -7.30 25.78 -30.03
CA ALA A 124 -6.94 24.35 -29.94
C ALA A 124 -6.66 23.88 -28.50
N GLU A 125 -6.36 24.79 -27.59
CA GLU A 125 -6.04 24.51 -26.18
C GLU A 125 -7.22 24.77 -25.23
N GLN A 126 -8.34 25.33 -25.76
CA GLN A 126 -9.52 25.64 -24.96
C GLN A 126 -10.39 24.40 -24.72
N TYR A 127 -10.96 24.29 -23.53
CA TYR A 127 -12.13 23.45 -23.32
C TYR A 127 -13.35 24.14 -23.88
N THR A 128 -14.24 23.37 -24.53
CA THR A 128 -15.58 23.88 -24.82
C THR A 128 -16.32 24.22 -23.52
N GLN A 129 -17.21 25.20 -23.55
CA GLN A 129 -17.87 25.67 -22.31
C GLN A 129 -18.63 24.54 -21.60
N ASP A 130 -19.34 23.70 -22.34
CA ASP A 130 -20.08 22.57 -21.77
C ASP A 130 -19.17 21.57 -21.03
N ILE A 131 -17.99 21.30 -21.59
CA ILE A 131 -17.01 20.40 -20.96
C ILE A 131 -16.38 21.08 -19.74
N PHE A 132 -16.06 22.37 -19.85
CA PHE A 132 -15.51 23.14 -18.74
C PHE A 132 -16.47 23.13 -17.54
N ASP A 133 -17.73 23.46 -17.75
CA ASP A 133 -18.77 23.51 -16.72
C ASP A 133 -19.02 22.13 -16.10
N ALA A 134 -19.06 21.08 -16.93
CA ALA A 134 -19.18 19.71 -16.47
C ALA A 134 -18.00 19.26 -15.60
N LEU A 135 -16.78 19.70 -15.90
CA LEU A 135 -15.59 19.39 -15.11
C LEU A 135 -15.58 20.16 -13.79
N VAL A 136 -15.98 21.43 -13.79
CA VAL A 136 -16.13 22.25 -12.57
C VAL A 136 -17.18 21.62 -11.65
N LEU A 137 -18.34 21.26 -12.20
CA LEU A 137 -19.43 20.63 -11.43
C LEU A 137 -19.02 19.32 -10.77
N ARG A 138 -18.17 18.52 -11.44
CA ARG A 138 -17.70 17.21 -10.93
C ARG A 138 -16.47 17.31 -10.04
N PHE A 139 -15.95 18.51 -9.80
CA PHE A 139 -14.72 18.68 -9.04
C PHE A 139 -14.92 18.38 -7.56
N GLU A 140 -14.18 17.42 -7.07
CA GLU A 140 -14.12 17.04 -5.66
C GLU A 140 -12.88 17.68 -5.01
N ALA A 141 -13.08 18.80 -4.31
CA ALA A 141 -11.99 19.55 -3.70
C ALA A 141 -11.14 18.68 -2.74
N PRO A 142 -9.80 18.81 -2.78
CA PRO A 142 -8.93 18.15 -1.81
C PRO A 142 -9.19 18.63 -0.39
N ASP A 143 -9.02 17.72 0.57
CA ASP A 143 -9.18 18.00 2.00
C ASP A 143 -8.01 17.39 2.78
N SER A 144 -7.26 18.23 3.48
CA SER A 144 -6.08 17.84 4.26
C SER A 144 -6.38 16.84 5.40
N ARG A 145 -7.63 16.71 5.81
CA ARG A 145 -8.08 15.68 6.77
C ARG A 145 -8.01 14.28 6.19
N ASN A 146 -8.05 14.16 4.88
CA ASN A 146 -7.87 12.89 4.20
C ASN A 146 -6.38 12.57 4.05
N ARG A 147 -5.97 11.40 4.49
CA ARG A 147 -4.56 10.95 4.40
C ARG A 147 -4.01 10.91 2.96
N TRP A 148 -4.86 10.71 1.96
CA TRP A 148 -4.47 10.68 0.54
C TRP A 148 -4.35 12.06 -0.08
N ASP A 149 -4.94 13.08 0.54
CA ASP A 149 -4.80 14.47 0.16
C ASP A 149 -3.74 15.21 1.02
N SER A 150 -3.07 14.52 1.97
CA SER A 150 -2.12 15.13 2.92
C SER A 150 -0.68 14.65 2.70
N PRO A 151 0.30 15.58 2.70
CA PRO A 151 0.20 17.03 2.93
C PRO A 151 -0.41 17.76 1.73
N LEU A 152 -1.25 18.75 2.03
CA LEU A 152 -1.95 19.57 1.05
C LEU A 152 -1.37 20.99 1.07
N PHE A 153 -0.92 21.44 -0.10
CA PHE A 153 -0.47 22.83 -0.32
C PHE A 153 -1.49 23.54 -1.22
N THR A 154 -2.26 24.44 -0.63
CA THR A 154 -3.23 25.24 -1.38
C THR A 154 -2.55 26.51 -1.85
N ILE A 155 -2.58 26.76 -3.16
CA ILE A 155 -1.88 27.87 -3.82
C ILE A 155 -2.91 28.72 -4.55
N LEU A 156 -2.95 30.00 -4.24
CA LEU A 156 -3.75 31.00 -4.96
C LEU A 156 -2.98 31.54 -6.17
N LYS A 157 -3.67 32.31 -7.00
CA LYS A 157 -3.13 32.90 -8.23
C LYS A 157 -1.81 33.66 -8.00
N ASP A 158 -1.79 34.52 -7.00
CA ASP A 158 -0.70 35.45 -6.73
C ASP A 158 0.31 34.92 -5.68
N ASP A 159 0.08 33.72 -5.14
CA ASP A 159 0.98 33.10 -4.18
C ASP A 159 2.27 32.63 -4.85
N THR A 160 3.35 32.69 -4.10
CA THR A 160 4.59 31.96 -4.42
C THR A 160 4.49 30.52 -3.93
N LEU A 161 5.07 29.59 -4.68
CA LEU A 161 5.11 28.19 -4.24
C LEU A 161 5.97 28.05 -2.97
N PRO A 162 5.50 27.35 -1.95
CA PRO A 162 6.27 27.08 -0.74
C PRO A 162 7.28 25.94 -0.99
N PHE A 163 8.28 26.22 -1.83
CA PHE A 163 9.24 25.22 -2.33
C PHE A 163 9.92 24.41 -1.21
N GLU A 164 10.37 25.09 -0.16
CA GLU A 164 11.03 24.43 0.97
C GLU A 164 10.07 23.47 1.71
N ALA A 165 8.83 23.91 1.97
CA ALA A 165 7.84 23.06 2.64
C ALA A 165 7.44 21.85 1.78
N ILE A 166 7.34 22.01 0.45
CA ILE A 166 7.10 20.92 -0.49
C ILE A 166 8.30 19.97 -0.49
N SER A 167 9.53 20.49 -0.55
CA SER A 167 10.77 19.72 -0.48
C SER A 167 10.84 18.91 0.83
N ASP A 168 10.52 19.53 1.96
CA ASP A 168 10.49 18.88 3.26
C ASP A 168 9.44 17.75 3.32
N ALA A 169 8.27 17.97 2.73
CA ALA A 169 7.24 16.95 2.63
C ALA A 169 7.68 15.73 1.80
N LEU A 170 8.53 15.95 0.80
CA LEU A 170 9.01 14.90 -0.09
C LEU A 170 10.25 14.17 0.42
N PHE A 171 11.14 14.84 1.16
CA PHE A 171 12.44 14.27 1.51
C PHE A 171 12.64 14.03 3.01
N LYS A 172 11.98 14.80 3.86
CA LYS A 172 12.11 14.66 5.32
C LYS A 172 10.97 13.85 5.94
N ARG A 173 9.83 13.75 5.26
CA ARG A 173 8.67 13.01 5.76
C ARG A 173 8.85 11.51 5.54
N LYS A 174 8.51 10.70 6.55
CA LYS A 174 8.49 9.25 6.42
C LYS A 174 7.36 8.83 5.46
N ALA A 175 7.71 7.95 4.52
CA ALA A 175 6.73 7.37 3.61
C ALA A 175 5.60 6.65 4.39
N PRO A 176 4.34 6.69 3.91
CA PRO A 176 3.25 5.97 4.55
C PRO A 176 3.52 4.46 4.51
N PRO A 177 3.24 3.73 5.62
CA PRO A 177 3.45 2.29 5.64
C PRO A 177 2.53 1.60 4.62
N PRO A 178 2.98 0.49 4.02
CA PRO A 178 2.16 -0.27 3.08
C PRO A 178 0.89 -0.78 3.74
N ASN A 179 -0.15 -1.06 2.93
CA ASN A 179 -1.38 -1.62 3.46
C ASN A 179 -1.15 -3.06 3.90
N GLN A 180 -1.37 -3.35 5.18
CA GLN A 180 -1.23 -4.70 5.73
C GLN A 180 -2.12 -5.73 5.01
N SER A 181 -3.31 -5.33 4.55
CA SER A 181 -4.23 -6.19 3.81
C SER A 181 -3.78 -6.55 2.39
N THR A 182 -2.85 -5.78 1.80
CA THR A 182 -2.31 -6.01 0.45
C THR A 182 -0.87 -6.51 0.47
N GLN A 183 -0.24 -6.54 1.64
CA GLN A 183 1.01 -7.26 1.80
C GLN A 183 0.69 -8.75 1.72
N SER A 184 1.14 -9.42 0.66
CA SER A 184 1.38 -10.84 0.77
C SER A 184 2.29 -11.01 1.97
N GLN A 185 1.84 -11.73 3.01
CA GLN A 185 2.73 -12.17 4.07
C GLN A 185 3.98 -12.71 3.37
N PRO A 186 5.21 -12.39 3.86
CA PRO A 186 6.40 -13.03 3.33
C PRO A 186 6.05 -14.51 3.28
N LEU A 187 6.18 -15.13 2.11
CA LEU A 187 6.03 -16.57 1.94
C LEU A 187 6.96 -17.15 3.00
N SER A 188 6.40 -17.51 4.17
CA SER A 188 7.06 -18.43 5.06
C SER A 188 7.50 -19.53 4.13
N SER A 189 8.81 -19.80 4.04
CA SER A 189 9.39 -20.64 3.01
C SER A 189 8.40 -21.76 2.71
N ALA A 190 8.15 -22.11 1.45
CA ALA A 190 7.19 -23.15 1.10
C ALA A 190 7.46 -24.43 1.93
N ASN A 191 8.68 -24.62 2.39
CA ASN A 191 9.13 -25.61 3.32
C ASN A 191 8.53 -25.45 4.73
N PHE A 192 8.39 -24.23 5.28
CA PHE A 192 7.91 -24.06 6.66
C PHE A 192 6.49 -24.59 6.87
N LEU A 193 5.55 -24.29 5.97
CA LEU A 193 4.18 -24.80 6.08
C LEU A 193 4.13 -26.32 5.87
N TYR A 194 4.92 -26.85 4.97
CA TYR A 194 5.05 -28.27 4.74
C TYR A 194 5.66 -28.98 5.96
N GLU A 195 6.74 -28.45 6.52
CA GLU A 195 7.38 -28.99 7.71
C GLU A 195 6.49 -28.89 8.93
N LEU A 196 5.81 -27.74 9.14
CA LEU A 196 4.83 -27.57 10.22
C LEU A 196 3.70 -28.62 10.11
N ASP A 197 3.20 -28.86 8.91
CA ASP A 197 2.18 -29.86 8.66
C ASP A 197 2.69 -31.27 8.95
N LYS A 198 3.89 -31.62 8.49
CA LYS A 198 4.55 -32.89 8.70
C LYS A 198 4.83 -33.14 10.20
N ILE A 199 5.52 -32.22 10.87
CA ILE A 199 5.88 -32.35 12.29
C ILE A 199 4.63 -32.48 13.16
N THR A 200 3.63 -31.65 12.93
CA THR A 200 2.38 -31.71 13.71
C THR A 200 1.60 -33.00 13.46
N GLN A 201 1.69 -33.58 12.25
CA GLN A 201 1.11 -34.87 11.95
C GLN A 201 1.87 -36.00 12.67
N ASP A 202 3.19 -35.95 12.67
CA ASP A 202 4.03 -36.96 13.33
C ASP A 202 3.82 -36.94 14.85
N VAL A 203 3.72 -35.76 15.47
CA VAL A 203 3.36 -35.60 16.90
C VAL A 203 1.99 -36.19 17.19
N LEU A 204 0.98 -35.89 16.38
CA LEU A 204 -0.38 -36.42 16.52
C LEU A 204 -0.38 -37.95 16.51
N MET A 205 0.34 -38.54 15.53
CA MET A 205 0.42 -39.99 15.40
C MET A 205 1.19 -40.63 16.54
N ALA A 206 2.27 -40.00 17.02
CA ALA A 206 3.03 -40.48 18.18
C ALA A 206 2.16 -40.52 19.44
N VAL A 207 1.45 -39.45 19.74
CA VAL A 207 0.51 -39.40 20.89
C VAL A 207 -0.61 -40.42 20.75
N PHE A 208 -1.22 -40.54 19.57
CA PHE A 208 -2.30 -41.52 19.32
C PHE A 208 -1.83 -42.97 19.48
N ASN A 209 -0.63 -43.30 18.99
CA ASN A 209 -0.09 -44.66 19.11
C ASN A 209 0.35 -44.97 20.55
N ALA A 210 0.95 -44.01 21.24
CA ALA A 210 1.35 -44.18 22.63
C ALA A 210 0.16 -44.50 23.54
N GLN A 211 -1.00 -43.89 23.30
CA GLN A 211 -2.22 -44.18 24.07
C GLN A 211 -2.74 -45.62 23.98
N LYS A 212 -2.27 -46.41 23.00
CA LYS A 212 -2.65 -47.82 22.88
C LYS A 212 -1.99 -48.72 23.92
N THR A 213 -0.83 -48.31 24.44
CA THR A 213 0.02 -49.04 25.34
C THR A 213 0.26 -48.36 26.68
N SER A 214 -0.08 -47.09 26.82
CA SER A 214 0.13 -46.28 28.03
C SER A 214 -1.19 -46.09 28.79
N VAL A 215 -1.05 -45.93 30.12
CA VAL A 215 -2.14 -45.57 31.02
C VAL A 215 -2.09 -44.09 31.40
N PRO A 216 -3.18 -43.48 31.85
CA PRO A 216 -3.13 -42.11 32.38
C PRO A 216 -2.07 -41.96 33.47
N GLY A 217 -1.19 -40.95 33.34
CA GLY A 217 -0.01 -40.71 34.17
C GLY A 217 1.32 -41.11 33.52
N ASP A 218 1.31 -41.86 32.43
CA ASP A 218 2.55 -42.23 31.72
C ASP A 218 3.13 -41.06 30.93
N LEU A 219 4.48 -41.06 30.87
CA LEU A 219 5.27 -40.06 30.13
C LEU A 219 5.59 -40.59 28.73
N VAL A 220 5.09 -39.89 27.71
CA VAL A 220 5.28 -40.23 26.28
C VAL A 220 6.28 -39.30 25.61
N SER A 221 7.23 -39.87 24.87
CA SER A 221 8.13 -39.13 24.01
C SER A 221 7.44 -38.82 22.68
N VAL A 222 7.53 -37.56 22.25
CA VAL A 222 7.02 -37.12 20.94
C VAL A 222 8.17 -36.59 20.06
N PRO A 223 8.10 -36.76 18.74
CA PRO A 223 9.13 -36.26 17.83
C PRO A 223 9.32 -34.76 17.96
N GLY A 224 10.58 -34.33 18.09
CA GLY A 224 10.93 -32.89 18.18
C GLY A 224 10.79 -32.25 19.56
N ALA A 225 10.34 -32.99 20.60
CA ALA A 225 10.30 -32.48 21.96
C ALA A 225 11.49 -33.00 22.79
N THR A 226 12.07 -32.09 23.58
CA THR A 226 13.14 -32.47 24.56
C THR A 226 12.56 -33.05 25.83
N GLU A 227 11.31 -32.69 26.15
CA GLU A 227 10.59 -33.17 27.33
C GLU A 227 9.53 -34.18 26.96
N LYS A 228 9.27 -35.12 27.85
CA LYS A 228 8.19 -36.09 27.69
C LYS A 228 6.86 -35.45 28.09
N ILE A 229 5.78 -35.85 27.41
CA ILE A 229 4.43 -35.39 27.69
C ILE A 229 3.70 -36.38 28.58
N GLU A 230 3.12 -35.95 29.69
CA GLU A 230 2.30 -36.77 30.54
C GLU A 230 0.89 -36.97 29.93
N LEU A 231 0.45 -38.20 29.76
CA LEU A 231 -0.89 -38.56 29.34
C LEU A 231 -1.87 -38.55 30.50
N THR A 232 -2.59 -37.45 30.73
CA THR A 232 -3.58 -37.38 31.82
C THR A 232 -4.90 -38.06 31.49
N ARG A 233 -5.24 -38.18 30.21
CA ARG A 233 -6.45 -38.88 29.74
C ARG A 233 -6.27 -39.39 28.32
N SER A 234 -7.12 -40.32 27.91
CA SER A 234 -7.19 -40.72 26.51
C SER A 234 -7.88 -39.63 25.67
N ILE A 235 -7.29 -39.31 24.53
CA ILE A 235 -7.78 -38.28 23.59
C ILE A 235 -8.10 -38.99 22.24
N ASN A 236 -9.30 -38.82 21.74
CA ASN A 236 -9.66 -39.43 20.48
C ASN A 236 -9.05 -38.73 19.27
N MET A 237 -8.98 -39.40 18.14
CA MET A 237 -8.39 -38.90 16.90
C MET A 237 -9.06 -37.60 16.38
N ALA A 238 -10.35 -37.45 16.57
CA ALA A 238 -11.09 -36.25 16.15
C ALA A 238 -10.68 -35.01 16.96
N GLU A 239 -10.50 -35.20 18.27
CA GLU A 239 -10.03 -34.17 19.18
C GLU A 239 -8.56 -33.78 18.89
N LEU A 240 -7.68 -34.73 18.67
CA LEU A 240 -6.29 -34.49 18.28
C LEU A 240 -6.21 -33.71 16.97
N ARG A 241 -7.01 -34.07 15.95
CA ARG A 241 -7.08 -33.33 14.68
C ARG A 241 -7.63 -31.90 14.86
N LYS A 242 -8.58 -31.68 15.77
CA LYS A 242 -9.09 -30.36 16.10
C LYS A 242 -8.00 -29.49 16.72
N LEU A 243 -7.26 -30.02 17.71
CA LEU A 243 -6.14 -29.32 18.36
C LEU A 243 -5.03 -28.97 17.37
N ARG A 244 -4.67 -29.92 16.49
CA ARG A 244 -3.68 -29.66 15.42
C ARG A 244 -4.13 -28.51 14.52
N ARG A 245 -5.37 -28.48 14.05
CA ARG A 245 -5.89 -27.38 13.22
C ARG A 245 -5.85 -26.02 13.95
N GLN A 246 -6.22 -25.99 15.23
CA GLN A 246 -6.13 -24.78 16.03
C GLN A 246 -4.70 -24.28 16.15
N PHE A 247 -3.75 -25.17 16.41
CA PHE A 247 -2.32 -24.85 16.47
C PHE A 247 -1.79 -24.27 15.15
N ILE A 248 -2.05 -24.94 14.03
CA ILE A 248 -1.63 -24.46 12.71
C ILE A 248 -2.24 -23.10 12.39
N SER A 249 -3.51 -22.88 12.72
CA SER A 249 -4.17 -21.59 12.54
C SER A 249 -3.55 -20.49 13.41
N TYR A 250 -3.26 -20.79 14.66
CA TYR A 250 -2.58 -19.86 15.57
C TYR A 250 -1.19 -19.48 15.05
N THR A 251 -0.37 -20.46 14.67
CA THR A 251 0.98 -20.23 14.13
C THR A 251 0.96 -19.41 12.84
N LYS A 252 -0.06 -19.57 11.99
CA LYS A 252 -0.24 -18.75 10.78
C LYS A 252 -0.59 -17.30 11.11
N MET A 253 -1.35 -17.05 12.17
CA MET A 253 -1.75 -15.69 12.58
C MET A 253 -0.67 -14.94 13.36
N HIS A 254 0.26 -15.68 13.96
CA HIS A 254 1.35 -15.14 14.78
C HIS A 254 2.70 -15.62 14.23
N PRO A 255 3.11 -15.16 13.03
CA PRO A 255 4.46 -15.45 12.54
C PRO A 255 5.44 -14.76 13.49
N THR A 256 6.28 -15.56 14.16
CA THR A 256 7.38 -15.02 14.97
C THR A 256 8.29 -14.22 14.04
N GLU A 257 8.62 -12.98 14.41
CA GLU A 257 9.49 -12.07 13.64
C GLU A 257 10.95 -12.56 13.53
N ASN A 258 11.25 -13.70 14.12
CA ASN A 258 12.59 -14.28 14.12
C ASN A 258 12.67 -15.46 13.15
N THR A 259 13.33 -15.20 12.07
CA THR A 259 13.90 -16.19 11.15
C THR A 259 14.46 -17.40 11.88
N GLY A 260 13.85 -18.55 11.71
CA GLY A 260 14.51 -19.85 11.86
C GLY A 260 14.49 -20.51 13.23
N GLN A 261 13.85 -19.95 14.26
CA GLN A 261 13.75 -20.63 15.54
C GLN A 261 12.30 -20.67 16.04
N ILE A 262 11.68 -21.83 15.99
CA ILE A 262 10.45 -22.12 16.73
C ILE A 262 10.89 -22.31 18.21
N THR A 263 11.09 -21.19 18.91
CA THR A 263 11.38 -21.22 20.34
C THR A 263 10.07 -21.20 21.10
N ASN A 264 9.83 -22.26 21.88
CA ASN A 264 8.85 -22.38 22.96
C ASN A 264 7.54 -21.59 22.78
N ILE A 265 6.60 -22.14 22.02
CA ILE A 265 5.21 -21.69 22.09
C ILE A 265 4.48 -22.60 23.08
N PRO A 266 4.13 -22.11 24.28
CA PRO A 266 3.30 -22.88 25.19
C PRO A 266 1.89 -23.00 24.63
N ILE A 267 1.48 -24.19 24.23
CA ILE A 267 0.08 -24.45 23.92
C ILE A 267 -0.61 -24.77 25.22
N LEU A 268 -1.27 -23.77 25.80
CA LEU A 268 -2.22 -23.96 26.88
C LEU A 268 -3.48 -24.64 26.34
N LEU A 269 -3.57 -25.93 26.55
CA LEU A 269 -4.82 -26.67 26.36
C LEU A 269 -5.75 -26.38 27.54
N PRO A 270 -7.09 -26.44 27.36
CA PRO A 270 -8.07 -26.15 28.42
C PRO A 270 -7.99 -27.04 29.67
N SER A 271 -7.07 -27.99 29.69
CA SER A 271 -6.78 -28.91 30.78
C SER A 271 -5.37 -28.83 31.35
N GLY A 272 -4.67 -27.70 31.15
CA GLY A 272 -3.35 -27.48 31.79
C GLY A 272 -2.15 -28.11 31.10
N TRP A 273 -2.26 -28.56 29.85
CA TRP A 273 -1.18 -29.17 29.08
C TRP A 273 -0.35 -28.14 28.35
N CYS A 274 0.95 -28.13 28.62
CA CYS A 274 1.92 -27.33 27.90
C CYS A 274 2.74 -28.25 26.97
N VAL A 275 2.59 -28.15 25.66
CA VAL A 275 3.46 -28.81 24.69
C VAL A 275 4.50 -27.80 24.25
N CYS A 276 5.71 -27.86 24.81
CA CYS A 276 6.87 -27.11 24.33
C CYS A 276 7.47 -27.84 23.12
N LEU A 277 7.23 -27.38 21.92
CA LEU A 277 7.96 -27.79 20.73
C LEU A 277 9.27 -27.01 20.66
N LEU A 278 10.39 -27.70 20.90
CA LEU A 278 11.72 -27.09 20.97
C LEU A 278 12.45 -27.10 19.63
N SER A 279 13.12 -25.99 19.40
CA SER A 279 14.04 -25.74 18.30
C SER A 279 15.33 -26.53 18.45
N SER A 280 15.52 -27.63 17.76
CA SER A 280 16.84 -28.17 17.50
C SER A 280 17.01 -28.89 16.15
N CYS A 281 16.12 -28.66 15.17
CA CYS A 281 16.24 -29.34 13.88
C CYS A 281 16.72 -28.46 12.71
N PHE A 282 17.32 -27.27 12.97
CA PHE A 282 17.89 -26.45 11.90
C PHE A 282 19.36 -26.11 12.13
N HIS A 283 20.21 -27.14 12.35
CA HIS A 283 21.65 -27.05 12.13
C HIS A 283 22.11 -28.37 11.48
N SER A 284 22.04 -28.39 10.16
CA SER A 284 22.92 -29.15 9.27
C SER A 284 22.67 -28.71 7.83
#